data_6989cc21171ff8d157cff41cc2f4fdd4
#
_entry.id   6989cc21171ff8d157cff41cc2f4fdd4
#
_cell.length_a   1.000
_cell.length_b   1.000
_cell.length_c   1.000
_cell.angle_alpha   90.00
_cell.angle_beta   90.00
_cell.angle_gamma   90.00
#
_symmetry.space_group_name_H-M   'P 1'
#
loop_
_entity.id
_entity.type
_entity.pdbx_description
1 polymer ?
#
loop_
_entity_poly.entity_id
_entity_poly.type
_entity_poly.pdbx_seq_one_letter_code
_entity_poly.pdbx_strand_id
1 'polypeptide(L)'
;MYEIVAEFKPSDNTLTGTVKVDFYNGTEAELECIAFQLYANAYRKNPLYSPIPYEALDEAYYAGENYGGIVVSSVLGSVGYEIGGADENILYAQLQSPLPPEGRVTLDIGFSTKLAKLNHRLGATKSTVNFAGAFPTVCGYSENGFYECVYSDVGEPFFADVADYTVTLTLPKEYRLAACGALTEEKGLESKKKHTVSVANARDFAFVIAKDYSVLKKKIGKTTVNYYALSAGQDDKNQELLDYICTLVSFYSSAFGEYPFDVLTVAETELIGGVADYSGLCMFSKSLTGVDRIYALAKEIAAEWWYAAVGANRVESAWLVEGLSAYSAALFFEKNTGYGFTKKGLIDGSLKEYLGYKSVYQKALGWVDTRMQRPLSTFLNGYEYGCVSADKAVVMLSELERGIGSKKFMAGLK
;
A
#
# COMPACT_ATOMS: atom_id res chain seq x y z
N MET A 1 11.39 8.61 -12.72
CA MET A 1 10.03 8.81 -13.29
C MET A 1 9.59 7.53 -13.97
N TYR A 2 8.29 7.20 -13.86
CA TYR A 2 7.69 6.05 -14.53
C TYR A 2 6.66 6.49 -15.57
N GLU A 3 6.74 5.93 -16.77
CA GLU A 3 5.68 5.96 -17.78
C GLU A 3 5.20 4.52 -17.98
N ILE A 4 3.97 4.21 -17.60
CA ILE A 4 3.41 2.86 -17.68
C ILE A 4 2.26 2.86 -18.68
N VAL A 5 2.30 1.94 -19.64
CA VAL A 5 1.21 1.74 -20.58
C VAL A 5 0.80 0.27 -20.50
N ALA A 6 -0.44 0.00 -20.08
CA ALA A 6 -0.90 -1.36 -19.89
C ALA A 6 -2.36 -1.56 -20.29
N GLU A 7 -2.69 -2.78 -20.62
CA GLU A 7 -4.04 -3.23 -20.96
C GLU A 7 -4.45 -4.43 -20.10
N PHE A 8 -5.63 -4.34 -19.49
CA PHE A 8 -6.22 -5.44 -18.74
C PHE A 8 -7.17 -6.27 -19.61
N LYS A 9 -6.97 -7.58 -19.59
CA LYS A 9 -7.82 -8.58 -20.26
C LYS A 9 -8.58 -9.42 -19.21
N PRO A 10 -9.89 -9.19 -19.03
CA PRO A 10 -10.69 -9.93 -18.04
C PRO A 10 -10.84 -11.43 -18.34
N SER A 11 -10.70 -11.85 -19.61
CA SER A 11 -10.88 -13.24 -20.02
C SER A 11 -9.93 -14.21 -19.32
N ASP A 12 -8.74 -13.74 -19.01
CA ASP A 12 -7.65 -14.52 -18.39
C ASP A 12 -7.04 -13.83 -17.16
N ASN A 13 -7.63 -12.71 -16.74
CA ASN A 13 -7.16 -11.86 -15.62
C ASN A 13 -5.69 -11.42 -15.81
N THR A 14 -5.33 -10.98 -17.01
CA THR A 14 -3.96 -10.60 -17.32
C THR A 14 -3.85 -9.09 -17.57
N LEU A 15 -2.86 -8.45 -16.94
CA LEU A 15 -2.40 -7.09 -17.23
C LEU A 15 -1.11 -7.18 -18.04
N THR A 16 -1.11 -6.68 -19.27
CA THR A 16 0.07 -6.70 -20.15
C THR A 16 0.44 -5.28 -20.55
N GLY A 17 1.72 -4.96 -20.57
CA GLY A 17 2.16 -3.61 -20.91
C GLY A 17 3.67 -3.41 -20.90
N THR A 18 4.04 -2.15 -20.85
CA THR A 18 5.42 -1.68 -20.71
C THR A 18 5.54 -0.71 -19.54
N VAL A 19 6.68 -0.77 -18.89
CA VAL A 19 7.13 0.19 -17.86
C VAL A 19 8.40 0.84 -18.37
N LYS A 20 8.31 2.12 -18.71
CA LYS A 20 9.48 2.93 -19.02
C LYS A 20 9.90 3.67 -17.77
N VAL A 21 11.14 3.47 -17.35
CA VAL A 21 11.75 4.09 -16.17
C VAL A 21 12.87 5.00 -16.59
N ASP A 22 12.76 6.28 -16.27
CA ASP A 22 13.89 7.22 -16.30
C ASP A 22 14.47 7.27 -14.87
N PHE A 23 15.58 6.54 -14.69
CA PHE A 23 16.28 6.37 -13.41
C PHE A 23 17.39 7.38 -13.27
N TYR A 24 17.46 8.01 -12.11
CA TYR A 24 18.54 8.90 -11.71
C TYR A 24 19.33 8.24 -10.58
N ASN A 25 20.65 8.12 -10.73
CA ASN A 25 21.51 7.61 -9.68
C ASN A 25 21.80 8.72 -8.66
N GLY A 26 20.99 8.82 -7.63
CA GLY A 26 21.19 9.73 -6.50
C GLY A 26 22.14 9.21 -5.43
N THR A 27 22.85 8.09 -5.68
CA THR A 27 23.79 7.49 -4.73
C THR A 27 25.21 7.98 -5.00
N GLU A 28 26.14 7.71 -4.07
CA GLU A 28 27.58 8.00 -4.25
C GLU A 28 28.34 6.87 -4.99
N ALA A 29 27.64 5.75 -5.31
CA ALA A 29 28.23 4.58 -5.94
C ALA A 29 27.98 4.54 -7.45
N GLU A 30 28.86 3.93 -8.21
CA GLU A 30 28.61 3.50 -9.58
C GLU A 30 27.73 2.26 -9.57
N LEU A 31 26.70 2.21 -10.44
CA LEU A 31 25.74 1.11 -10.51
C LEU A 31 25.94 0.32 -11.79
N GLU A 32 26.29 -0.96 -11.67
CA GLU A 32 26.45 -1.88 -12.80
C GLU A 32 25.11 -2.44 -13.31
N CYS A 33 24.10 -2.49 -12.44
CA CYS A 33 22.75 -2.92 -12.76
C CYS A 33 21.70 -2.08 -12.03
N ILE A 34 20.47 -2.11 -12.51
CA ILE A 34 19.30 -1.58 -11.80
C ILE A 34 18.41 -2.77 -11.40
N ALA A 35 18.10 -2.87 -10.11
CA ALA A 35 17.26 -3.93 -9.58
C ALA A 35 15.79 -3.48 -9.46
N PHE A 36 14.88 -4.36 -9.88
CA PHE A 36 13.43 -4.13 -9.82
C PHE A 36 12.74 -5.23 -9.02
N GLN A 37 11.84 -4.85 -8.15
CA GLN A 37 10.91 -5.75 -7.47
C GLN A 37 9.86 -6.30 -8.44
N LEU A 38 9.62 -7.59 -8.35
CA LEU A 38 8.59 -8.33 -9.05
C LEU A 38 7.58 -8.90 -8.03
N TYR A 39 6.90 -8.02 -7.29
CA TYR A 39 6.00 -8.39 -6.18
C TYR A 39 4.94 -9.43 -6.58
N ALA A 40 4.50 -9.42 -7.84
CA ALA A 40 3.51 -10.37 -8.33
C ALA A 40 4.00 -11.84 -8.30
N ASN A 41 5.32 -12.09 -8.25
CA ASN A 41 5.87 -13.45 -8.17
C ASN A 41 5.59 -14.15 -6.83
N ALA A 42 5.24 -13.41 -5.79
CA ALA A 42 4.77 -14.02 -4.54
C ALA A 42 3.45 -14.79 -4.69
N TYR A 43 2.68 -14.53 -5.76
CA TYR A 43 1.38 -15.16 -6.05
C TYR A 43 1.48 -16.37 -7.01
N ARG A 44 2.69 -16.81 -7.34
CA ARG A 44 2.91 -17.99 -8.17
C ARG A 44 2.67 -19.28 -7.38
N LYS A 45 2.73 -20.42 -8.05
CA LYS A 45 2.62 -21.71 -7.39
C LYS A 45 3.87 -21.98 -6.53
N ASN A 46 3.66 -22.32 -5.26
CA ASN A 46 4.73 -22.67 -4.30
C ASN A 46 5.80 -21.55 -4.14
N PRO A 47 5.41 -20.31 -3.80
CA PRO A 47 6.40 -19.30 -3.47
C PRO A 47 7.10 -19.67 -2.15
N LEU A 48 8.35 -19.25 -1.97
CA LEU A 48 9.03 -19.40 -0.66
C LEU A 48 8.42 -18.46 0.39
N TYR A 49 7.97 -17.28 -0.07
CA TYR A 49 7.37 -16.25 0.77
C TYR A 49 5.94 -15.99 0.31
N SER A 50 4.98 -16.71 0.92
CA SER A 50 3.56 -16.55 0.62
C SER A 50 3.08 -15.14 0.98
N PRO A 51 2.23 -14.51 0.14
CA PRO A 51 1.59 -13.25 0.49
C PRO A 51 0.40 -13.42 1.43
N ILE A 52 -0.04 -14.66 1.67
CA ILE A 52 -1.27 -14.98 2.40
C ILE A 52 -0.91 -15.79 3.65
N PRO A 53 -1.33 -15.34 4.85
CA PRO A 53 -1.19 -16.11 6.06
C PRO A 53 -1.89 -17.47 5.93
N TYR A 54 -1.30 -18.51 6.49
CA TYR A 54 -1.83 -19.87 6.38
C TYR A 54 -3.28 -19.98 6.86
N GLU A 55 -3.62 -19.30 7.95
CA GLU A 55 -4.96 -19.27 8.52
C GLU A 55 -6.02 -18.55 7.66
N ALA A 56 -5.59 -17.74 6.69
CA ALA A 56 -6.47 -16.97 5.81
C ALA A 56 -6.60 -17.56 4.39
N LEU A 57 -5.97 -18.69 4.09
CA LEU A 57 -5.93 -19.27 2.74
C LEU A 57 -7.33 -19.53 2.17
N ASP A 58 -8.23 -20.13 2.97
CA ASP A 58 -9.61 -20.48 2.52
C ASP A 58 -10.44 -19.22 2.23
N GLU A 59 -10.28 -18.15 3.02
CA GLU A 59 -10.95 -16.88 2.81
C GLU A 59 -10.38 -16.14 1.59
N ALA A 60 -9.09 -16.18 1.44
CA ALA A 60 -8.38 -15.52 0.35
C ALA A 60 -8.69 -16.17 -1.01
N TYR A 61 -8.53 -17.48 -1.12
CA TYR A 61 -8.75 -18.25 -2.36
C TYR A 61 -10.20 -18.68 -2.55
N TYR A 62 -11.11 -17.74 -2.61
CA TYR A 62 -12.56 -17.95 -2.69
C TYR A 62 -13.03 -18.82 -3.87
N ALA A 63 -12.21 -19.03 -4.90
CA ALA A 63 -12.50 -19.84 -6.09
C ALA A 63 -11.65 -21.14 -6.13
N GLY A 64 -11.10 -21.54 -5.00
CA GLY A 64 -10.16 -22.64 -4.90
C GLY A 64 -8.74 -22.23 -5.32
N GLU A 65 -7.81 -23.16 -5.18
CA GLU A 65 -6.40 -22.95 -5.44
C GLU A 65 -6.14 -22.51 -6.89
N ASN A 66 -5.55 -21.36 -7.05
CA ASN A 66 -5.12 -20.82 -8.36
C ASN A 66 -3.97 -19.82 -8.15
N TYR A 67 -3.28 -19.47 -9.25
CA TYR A 67 -2.01 -18.78 -9.17
C TYR A 67 -1.91 -17.61 -10.13
N GLY A 68 -1.10 -16.63 -9.76
CA GLY A 68 -0.69 -15.49 -10.58
C GLY A 68 0.81 -15.47 -10.83
N GLY A 69 1.35 -14.30 -11.08
CA GLY A 69 2.77 -14.05 -11.27
C GLY A 69 3.03 -13.08 -12.40
N ILE A 70 4.28 -12.66 -12.55
CA ILE A 70 4.70 -11.74 -13.60
C ILE A 70 5.77 -12.39 -14.48
N VAL A 71 5.67 -12.15 -15.78
CA VAL A 71 6.68 -12.52 -16.79
C VAL A 71 7.23 -11.24 -17.38
N VAL A 72 8.55 -11.08 -17.36
CA VAL A 72 9.29 -10.03 -18.05
C VAL A 72 9.61 -10.55 -19.45
N SER A 73 9.19 -9.83 -20.49
CA SER A 73 9.38 -10.23 -21.89
C SER A 73 10.55 -9.53 -22.57
N SER A 74 10.94 -8.36 -22.11
CA SER A 74 12.05 -7.56 -22.64
C SER A 74 12.52 -6.52 -21.65
N VAL A 75 13.80 -6.12 -21.73
CA VAL A 75 14.35 -4.98 -21.01
C VAL A 75 15.24 -4.22 -22.01
N LEU A 76 14.69 -3.18 -22.66
CA LEU A 76 15.44 -2.34 -23.56
C LEU A 76 16.21 -1.27 -22.78
N GLY A 77 17.37 -0.88 -23.27
CA GLY A 77 18.30 0.03 -22.58
C GLY A 77 19.30 -0.68 -21.67
N SER A 78 19.17 -2.02 -21.54
CA SER A 78 20.14 -2.90 -20.87
C SER A 78 20.89 -3.76 -21.89
N VAL A 79 22.05 -4.32 -21.51
CA VAL A 79 22.77 -5.32 -22.32
C VAL A 79 22.26 -6.73 -22.08
N GLY A 80 21.45 -6.95 -21.04
CA GLY A 80 20.84 -8.20 -20.65
C GLY A 80 20.09 -8.05 -19.35
N TYR A 81 19.33 -9.06 -18.98
CA TYR A 81 18.65 -9.10 -17.69
C TYR A 81 18.59 -10.52 -17.13
N GLU A 82 18.45 -10.60 -15.83
CA GLU A 82 18.30 -11.85 -15.08
C GLU A 82 17.15 -11.71 -14.08
N ILE A 83 16.42 -12.81 -13.88
CA ILE A 83 15.45 -12.92 -12.78
C ILE A 83 16.09 -13.73 -11.65
N GLY A 84 16.16 -13.15 -10.46
CA GLY A 84 16.78 -13.74 -9.30
C GLY A 84 16.14 -13.26 -8.00
N GLY A 85 16.99 -12.99 -6.99
CA GLY A 85 16.55 -12.73 -5.62
C GLY A 85 16.22 -14.00 -4.87
N ALA A 86 15.75 -13.89 -3.63
CA ALA A 86 15.48 -15.03 -2.76
C ALA A 86 14.30 -15.90 -3.25
N ASP A 87 13.40 -15.36 -4.03
CA ASP A 87 12.17 -16.03 -4.50
C ASP A 87 11.79 -15.64 -5.95
N GLU A 88 12.78 -15.54 -6.85
CA GLU A 88 12.59 -15.04 -8.23
C GLU A 88 11.80 -13.71 -8.27
N ASN A 89 12.00 -12.91 -7.27
CA ASN A 89 11.24 -11.69 -7.00
C ASN A 89 11.99 -10.42 -7.42
N ILE A 90 13.21 -10.56 -7.98
CA ILE A 90 14.03 -9.44 -8.43
C ILE A 90 14.39 -9.60 -9.91
N LEU A 91 14.20 -8.53 -10.67
CA LEU A 91 14.74 -8.37 -12.03
C LEU A 91 16.01 -7.51 -11.95
N TYR A 92 17.13 -8.04 -12.40
CA TYR A 92 18.39 -7.31 -12.54
C TYR A 92 18.59 -6.90 -14.00
N ALA A 93 18.52 -5.61 -14.29
CA ALA A 93 18.77 -5.06 -15.62
C ALA A 93 20.26 -4.62 -15.71
N GLN A 94 21.09 -5.37 -16.44
CA GLN A 94 22.53 -5.11 -16.57
C GLN A 94 22.78 -3.91 -17.49
N LEU A 95 23.57 -2.95 -17.04
CA LEU A 95 23.88 -1.75 -17.80
C LEU A 95 25.08 -1.98 -18.74
N GLN A 96 25.08 -1.28 -19.87
CA GLN A 96 26.18 -1.36 -20.84
C GLN A 96 27.52 -0.83 -20.27
N SER A 97 27.42 0.14 -19.38
CA SER A 97 28.54 0.70 -18.60
C SER A 97 28.01 1.09 -17.23
N PRO A 98 28.87 1.07 -16.19
CA PRO A 98 28.47 1.53 -14.86
C PRO A 98 27.87 2.93 -14.92
N LEU A 99 26.74 3.14 -14.27
CA LEU A 99 26.04 4.41 -14.16
C LEU A 99 26.68 5.22 -13.02
N PRO A 100 27.39 6.31 -13.31
CA PRO A 100 28.05 7.09 -12.27
C PRO A 100 27.03 7.81 -11.37
N PRO A 101 27.45 8.31 -10.19
CA PRO A 101 26.66 9.26 -9.41
C PRO A 101 26.13 10.40 -10.30
N GLU A 102 24.89 10.83 -10.04
CA GLU A 102 24.16 11.84 -10.82
C GLU A 102 23.85 11.45 -12.27
N GLY A 103 24.26 10.24 -12.69
CA GLY A 103 23.97 9.70 -14.02
C GLY A 103 22.49 9.36 -14.19
N ARG A 104 22.04 9.26 -15.45
CA ARG A 104 20.68 8.84 -15.80
C ARG A 104 20.71 7.70 -16.80
N VAL A 105 19.73 6.81 -16.67
CA VAL A 105 19.48 5.73 -17.63
C VAL A 105 18.00 5.56 -17.82
N THR A 106 17.60 5.29 -19.05
CA THR A 106 16.21 4.95 -19.39
C THR A 106 16.13 3.46 -19.71
N LEU A 107 15.26 2.76 -19.03
CA LEU A 107 14.94 1.35 -19.27
C LEU A 107 13.48 1.20 -19.67
N ASP A 108 13.18 0.34 -20.66
CA ASP A 108 11.81 0.03 -21.08
C ASP A 108 11.59 -1.48 -20.91
N ILE A 109 10.67 -1.85 -20.00
CA ILE A 109 10.46 -3.22 -19.53
C ILE A 109 9.10 -3.70 -20.01
N GLY A 110 9.08 -4.69 -20.91
CA GLY A 110 7.86 -5.38 -21.28
C GLY A 110 7.46 -6.42 -20.25
N PHE A 111 6.19 -6.42 -19.83
CA PHE A 111 5.70 -7.34 -18.81
C PHE A 111 4.30 -7.88 -19.09
N SER A 112 4.00 -9.01 -18.45
CA SER A 112 2.67 -9.60 -18.40
C SER A 112 2.42 -10.18 -17.02
N THR A 113 1.44 -9.62 -16.30
CA THR A 113 1.07 -10.05 -14.95
C THR A 113 -0.26 -10.74 -14.97
N LYS A 114 -0.27 -12.03 -14.64
CA LYS A 114 -1.48 -12.82 -14.43
C LYS A 114 -1.93 -12.69 -12.97
N LEU A 115 -3.20 -12.37 -12.76
CA LEU A 115 -3.80 -12.27 -11.44
C LEU A 115 -4.46 -13.58 -11.04
N ALA A 116 -4.19 -14.03 -9.82
CA ALA A 116 -4.97 -15.09 -9.19
C ALA A 116 -6.40 -14.61 -8.87
N LYS A 117 -7.35 -15.54 -8.80
CA LYS A 117 -8.70 -15.28 -8.24
C LYS A 117 -8.60 -15.30 -6.72
N LEU A 118 -8.38 -14.14 -6.14
CA LEU A 118 -7.90 -13.98 -4.77
C LEU A 118 -8.40 -12.68 -4.16
N ASN A 119 -8.89 -12.74 -2.92
CA ASN A 119 -9.28 -11.55 -2.14
C ASN A 119 -8.06 -10.92 -1.46
N HIS A 120 -7.18 -10.33 -2.24
CA HIS A 120 -5.97 -9.69 -1.74
C HIS A 120 -5.63 -8.42 -2.53
N ARG A 121 -4.58 -7.72 -2.13
CA ARG A 121 -4.11 -6.45 -2.74
C ARG A 121 -3.68 -6.59 -4.22
N LEU A 122 -3.28 -7.79 -4.64
CA LEU A 122 -3.07 -8.15 -6.03
C LEU A 122 -3.90 -9.40 -6.34
N GLY A 123 -5.03 -9.24 -7.03
CA GLY A 123 -5.92 -10.34 -7.31
C GLY A 123 -7.23 -9.94 -7.98
N ALA A 124 -7.83 -10.89 -8.68
CA ALA A 124 -9.18 -10.76 -9.18
C ALA A 124 -10.15 -11.30 -8.12
N THR A 125 -10.85 -10.41 -7.43
CA THR A 125 -11.86 -10.75 -6.43
C THR A 125 -13.23 -11.04 -7.08
N LYS A 126 -14.26 -11.30 -6.29
CA LYS A 126 -15.63 -11.48 -6.83
C LYS A 126 -16.21 -10.20 -7.41
N SER A 127 -15.88 -9.04 -6.86
CA SER A 127 -16.49 -7.74 -7.21
C SER A 127 -15.51 -6.77 -7.84
N THR A 128 -14.21 -6.90 -7.57
CA THR A 128 -13.17 -5.98 -8.01
C THR A 128 -11.99 -6.71 -8.62
N VAL A 129 -11.07 -5.96 -9.23
CA VAL A 129 -9.73 -6.45 -9.53
C VAL A 129 -8.73 -5.45 -8.94
N ASN A 130 -7.85 -5.95 -8.07
CA ASN A 130 -6.88 -5.17 -7.33
C ASN A 130 -5.49 -5.30 -7.95
N PHE A 131 -4.77 -4.20 -8.09
CA PHE A 131 -3.47 -4.13 -8.77
C PHE A 131 -2.44 -3.36 -7.93
N ALA A 132 -1.98 -3.96 -6.84
CA ALA A 132 -0.83 -3.45 -6.09
C ALA A 132 0.40 -4.32 -6.34
N GLY A 133 1.50 -3.71 -6.79
CA GLY A 133 2.70 -4.45 -7.18
C GLY A 133 2.52 -5.28 -8.48
N ALA A 134 1.68 -4.79 -9.40
CA ALA A 134 1.34 -5.50 -10.64
C ALA A 134 2.37 -5.34 -11.76
N PHE A 135 3.38 -4.51 -11.60
CA PHE A 135 4.42 -4.23 -12.60
C PHE A 135 5.79 -4.06 -11.93
N PRO A 136 6.91 -4.17 -12.69
CA PRO A 136 8.24 -3.99 -12.13
C PRO A 136 8.42 -2.59 -11.53
N THR A 137 8.96 -2.51 -10.31
CA THR A 137 9.24 -1.27 -9.61
C THR A 137 10.68 -1.28 -9.11
N VAL A 138 11.46 -0.22 -9.32
CA VAL A 138 12.83 -0.12 -8.84
C VAL A 138 12.89 -0.40 -7.35
N CYS A 139 13.82 -1.26 -6.93
CA CYS A 139 14.07 -1.51 -5.51
C CYS A 139 14.49 -0.21 -4.81
N GLY A 140 14.03 0.03 -3.59
CA GLY A 140 14.57 1.09 -2.76
C GLY A 140 16.08 0.91 -2.58
N TYR A 141 16.82 1.99 -2.37
CA TYR A 141 18.26 1.93 -2.19
C TYR A 141 18.64 2.19 -0.73
N SER A 142 19.60 1.43 -0.21
CA SER A 142 20.12 1.54 1.14
C SER A 142 21.63 1.69 1.12
N GLU A 143 22.27 1.84 2.28
CA GLU A 143 23.73 1.85 2.40
C GLU A 143 24.42 0.57 1.89
N ASN A 144 23.68 -0.53 1.80
CA ASN A 144 24.17 -1.83 1.33
C ASN A 144 23.79 -2.11 -0.15
N GLY A 145 23.28 -1.14 -0.89
CA GLY A 145 22.81 -1.30 -2.27
C GLY A 145 21.30 -1.38 -2.40
N PHE A 146 20.81 -1.93 -3.51
CA PHE A 146 19.40 -2.13 -3.72
C PHE A 146 18.80 -3.04 -2.66
N TYR A 147 17.69 -2.59 -2.06
CA TYR A 147 16.99 -3.34 -1.01
C TYR A 147 16.05 -4.36 -1.64
N GLU A 148 16.48 -5.60 -1.67
CA GLU A 148 15.75 -6.73 -2.25
C GLU A 148 14.74 -7.27 -1.24
N CYS A 149 13.53 -6.70 -1.23
CA CYS A 149 12.48 -7.15 -0.32
C CYS A 149 12.00 -8.56 -0.67
N VAL A 150 11.95 -9.45 0.32
CA VAL A 150 11.10 -10.64 0.23
C VAL A 150 9.66 -10.27 0.59
N TYR A 151 8.70 -10.97 0.00
CA TYR A 151 7.30 -10.74 0.37
C TYR A 151 7.06 -11.23 1.82
N SER A 152 6.08 -10.62 2.50
CA SER A 152 5.67 -11.02 3.84
C SER A 152 4.16 -11.20 3.87
N ASP A 153 3.68 -12.20 4.59
CA ASP A 153 2.27 -12.43 4.87
C ASP A 153 1.71 -11.52 5.98
N VAL A 154 2.60 -10.77 6.62
CA VAL A 154 2.24 -9.74 7.61
C VAL A 154 2.75 -8.37 7.17
N GLY A 155 2.00 -7.32 7.49
CA GLY A 155 2.36 -5.93 7.18
C GLY A 155 2.35 -5.61 5.68
N GLU A 156 3.06 -4.54 5.33
CA GLU A 156 3.16 -4.03 3.96
C GLU A 156 4.57 -4.25 3.40
N PRO A 157 4.76 -5.17 2.42
CA PRO A 157 6.08 -5.56 1.95
C PRO A 157 6.69 -4.59 0.94
N PHE A 158 6.09 -3.41 0.74
CA PHE A 158 6.52 -2.45 -0.27
C PHE A 158 7.52 -1.45 0.31
N PHE A 159 8.66 -1.32 -0.36
CA PHE A 159 9.65 -0.28 -0.11
C PHE A 159 10.25 0.19 -1.42
N ALA A 160 10.07 1.45 -1.75
CA ALA A 160 10.63 2.10 -2.92
C ALA A 160 10.91 3.58 -2.63
N ASP A 161 11.78 4.18 -3.42
CA ASP A 161 12.02 5.61 -3.41
C ASP A 161 10.89 6.38 -4.09
N VAL A 162 10.79 7.67 -3.78
CA VAL A 162 9.79 8.57 -4.35
C VAL A 162 10.01 8.75 -5.85
N ALA A 163 8.94 8.68 -6.62
CA ALA A 163 8.96 8.91 -8.07
C ALA A 163 7.68 9.59 -8.57
N ASP A 164 7.76 10.12 -9.78
CA ASP A 164 6.58 10.56 -10.52
C ASP A 164 6.08 9.40 -11.39
N TYR A 165 4.76 9.21 -11.42
CA TYR A 165 4.10 8.19 -12.22
C TYR A 165 3.14 8.83 -13.21
N THR A 166 3.22 8.39 -14.48
CA THR A 166 2.20 8.60 -15.49
C THR A 166 1.78 7.23 -16.01
N VAL A 167 0.53 6.86 -15.74
CA VAL A 167 0.02 5.51 -16.01
C VAL A 167 -1.16 5.58 -16.96
N THR A 168 -1.04 4.95 -18.12
CA THR A 168 -2.09 4.82 -19.14
C THR A 168 -2.63 3.40 -19.14
N LEU A 169 -3.88 3.24 -18.70
CA LEU A 169 -4.56 1.96 -18.60
C LEU A 169 -5.64 1.84 -19.67
N THR A 170 -5.60 0.77 -20.45
CA THR A 170 -6.68 0.39 -21.36
C THR A 170 -7.55 -0.67 -20.69
N LEU A 171 -8.80 -0.33 -20.41
CA LEU A 171 -9.77 -1.16 -19.71
C LEU A 171 -11.03 -1.37 -20.55
N PRO A 172 -11.76 -2.49 -20.40
CA PRO A 172 -13.12 -2.60 -20.94
C PRO A 172 -14.00 -1.47 -20.38
N LYS A 173 -14.87 -0.91 -21.24
CA LYS A 173 -15.64 0.31 -20.94
C LYS A 173 -16.57 0.22 -19.71
N GLU A 174 -16.95 -0.99 -19.34
CA GLU A 174 -17.80 -1.26 -18.18
C GLU A 174 -17.09 -1.13 -16.84
N TYR A 175 -15.74 -1.11 -16.81
CA TYR A 175 -15.00 -0.92 -15.58
C TYR A 175 -14.81 0.55 -15.24
N ARG A 176 -14.92 0.86 -13.96
CA ARG A 176 -14.53 2.14 -13.36
C ARG A 176 -13.20 1.95 -12.65
N LEU A 177 -12.33 2.95 -12.75
CA LEU A 177 -10.98 2.93 -12.24
C LEU A 177 -10.88 3.81 -10.97
N ALA A 178 -10.47 3.22 -9.86
CA ALA A 178 -10.02 3.88 -8.64
C ALA A 178 -8.49 3.79 -8.58
N ALA A 179 -7.79 4.91 -8.60
CA ALA A 179 -6.33 4.97 -8.57
C ALA A 179 -5.86 6.21 -7.80
N CYS A 180 -4.58 6.23 -7.40
CA CYS A 180 -3.96 7.45 -6.91
C CYS A 180 -3.77 8.47 -8.04
N GLY A 181 -3.79 9.76 -7.68
CA GLY A 181 -3.57 10.85 -8.62
C GLY A 181 -4.78 11.31 -9.42
N ALA A 182 -4.54 12.21 -10.36
CA ALA A 182 -5.57 12.78 -11.21
C ALA A 182 -5.92 11.84 -12.36
N LEU A 183 -7.21 11.52 -12.50
CA LEU A 183 -7.75 10.64 -13.54
C LEU A 183 -8.25 11.43 -14.73
N THR A 184 -7.73 11.16 -15.90
CA THR A 184 -8.22 11.64 -17.20
C THR A 184 -8.76 10.45 -18.01
N GLU A 185 -10.01 10.52 -18.43
CA GLU A 185 -10.64 9.51 -19.26
C GLU A 185 -10.59 9.96 -20.73
N GLU A 186 -10.03 9.11 -21.61
CA GLU A 186 -9.96 9.37 -23.03
C GLU A 186 -10.96 8.50 -23.80
N LYS A 187 -11.44 8.99 -24.96
CA LYS A 187 -12.26 8.17 -25.85
C LYS A 187 -11.44 7.00 -26.39
N GLY A 188 -11.90 5.79 -26.12
CA GLY A 188 -11.31 4.57 -26.64
C GLY A 188 -12.03 4.03 -27.88
N LEU A 189 -11.61 2.82 -28.31
CA LEU A 189 -12.32 2.02 -29.30
C LEU A 189 -13.64 1.50 -28.70
N GLU A 190 -14.57 1.05 -29.54
CA GLU A 190 -15.98 0.71 -29.20
C GLU A 190 -16.21 0.00 -27.85
N SER A 191 -15.32 -0.93 -27.45
CA SER A 191 -15.45 -1.76 -26.26
C SER A 191 -14.50 -1.42 -25.10
N LYS A 192 -13.58 -0.46 -25.27
CA LYS A 192 -12.54 -0.13 -24.30
C LYS A 192 -12.45 1.37 -24.07
N LYS A 193 -11.86 1.75 -22.93
CA LYS A 193 -11.50 3.13 -22.58
C LYS A 193 -10.05 3.19 -22.16
N LYS A 194 -9.40 4.28 -22.49
CA LYS A 194 -8.11 4.68 -21.98
C LYS A 194 -8.29 5.61 -20.79
N HIS A 195 -7.54 5.35 -19.74
CA HIS A 195 -7.47 6.18 -18.54
C HIS A 195 -6.02 6.56 -18.31
N THR A 196 -5.72 7.84 -18.26
CA THR A 196 -4.40 8.33 -17.88
C THR A 196 -4.48 8.91 -16.48
N VAL A 197 -3.60 8.43 -15.62
CA VAL A 197 -3.47 8.88 -14.23
C VAL A 197 -2.06 9.37 -14.01
N SER A 198 -1.91 10.52 -13.36
CA SER A 198 -0.61 11.08 -13.01
C SER A 198 -0.57 11.42 -11.52
N VAL A 199 0.51 11.06 -10.88
CA VAL A 199 0.83 11.43 -9.50
C VAL A 199 2.33 11.74 -9.40
N ALA A 200 2.65 12.85 -8.73
CA ALA A 200 4.03 13.26 -8.49
C ALA A 200 4.44 12.91 -7.05
N ASN A 201 5.72 12.63 -6.86
CA ASN A 201 6.31 12.36 -5.55
C ASN A 201 5.63 11.21 -4.78
N ALA A 202 5.22 10.15 -5.48
CA ALA A 202 4.58 8.97 -4.89
C ALA A 202 5.62 7.86 -4.67
N ARG A 203 5.46 7.07 -3.60
CA ARG A 203 6.35 5.93 -3.29
C ARG A 203 5.97 4.67 -4.04
N ASP A 204 4.72 4.60 -4.46
CA ASP A 204 4.15 3.47 -5.17
C ASP A 204 2.98 3.91 -6.05
N PHE A 205 2.50 3.00 -6.86
CA PHE A 205 1.30 3.18 -7.65
C PHE A 205 0.46 1.91 -7.62
N ALA A 206 -0.77 2.04 -7.15
CA ALA A 206 -1.75 0.97 -7.14
C ALA A 206 -3.09 1.46 -7.71
N PHE A 207 -3.92 0.53 -8.15
CA PHE A 207 -5.26 0.83 -8.61
C PHE A 207 -6.22 -0.35 -8.42
N VAL A 208 -7.50 -0.05 -8.41
CA VAL A 208 -8.60 -1.01 -8.33
C VAL A 208 -9.59 -0.73 -9.43
N ILE A 209 -10.13 -1.77 -10.05
CA ILE A 209 -11.21 -1.63 -11.00
C ILE A 209 -12.43 -2.46 -10.59
N ALA A 210 -13.62 -1.92 -10.83
CA ALA A 210 -14.88 -2.65 -10.69
C ALA A 210 -15.92 -2.14 -11.68
N LYS A 211 -16.90 -3.00 -11.99
CA LYS A 211 -18.03 -2.62 -12.87
C LYS A 211 -19.07 -1.79 -12.12
N ASP A 212 -19.29 -2.14 -10.87
CA ASP A 212 -20.43 -1.66 -10.10
C ASP A 212 -20.08 -0.56 -9.08
N TYR A 213 -18.95 0.14 -9.25
CA TYR A 213 -18.62 1.26 -8.39
C TYR A 213 -19.62 2.41 -8.51
N SER A 214 -20.15 2.86 -7.37
CA SER A 214 -20.72 4.20 -7.20
C SER A 214 -19.58 5.14 -6.79
N VAL A 215 -19.46 6.31 -7.42
CA VAL A 215 -18.34 7.22 -7.19
C VAL A 215 -18.85 8.54 -6.65
N LEU A 216 -18.44 8.83 -5.41
CA LEU A 216 -18.72 10.10 -4.76
C LEU A 216 -17.44 10.93 -4.68
N LYS A 217 -17.56 12.24 -4.75
CA LYS A 217 -16.41 13.16 -4.73
C LYS A 217 -16.70 14.38 -3.87
N LYS A 218 -15.70 14.79 -3.10
CA LYS A 218 -15.76 16.04 -2.33
C LYS A 218 -14.39 16.71 -2.29
N LYS A 219 -14.36 18.04 -2.43
CA LYS A 219 -13.14 18.83 -2.37
C LYS A 219 -12.90 19.36 -0.96
N ILE A 220 -11.69 19.16 -0.43
CA ILE A 220 -11.22 19.66 0.85
C ILE A 220 -9.92 20.44 0.63
N GLY A 221 -9.97 21.76 0.80
CA GLY A 221 -8.83 22.60 0.44
C GLY A 221 -8.45 22.44 -1.02
N LYS A 222 -7.21 22.06 -1.30
CA LYS A 222 -6.72 21.73 -2.65
C LYS A 222 -7.01 20.28 -3.08
N THR A 223 -7.25 19.38 -2.13
CA THR A 223 -7.38 17.94 -2.36
C THR A 223 -8.80 17.56 -2.74
N THR A 224 -8.96 16.73 -3.75
CA THR A 224 -10.22 16.04 -4.09
C THR A 224 -10.22 14.65 -3.47
N VAL A 225 -11.19 14.39 -2.59
CA VAL A 225 -11.44 13.04 -2.04
C VAL A 225 -12.42 12.33 -2.95
N ASN A 226 -12.00 11.17 -3.49
CA ASN A 226 -12.84 10.26 -4.27
C ASN A 226 -13.16 9.03 -3.42
N TYR A 227 -14.43 8.71 -3.26
CA TYR A 227 -14.87 7.49 -2.62
C TYR A 227 -15.55 6.56 -3.64
N TYR A 228 -15.04 5.35 -3.79
CA TYR A 228 -15.53 4.32 -4.68
C TYR A 228 -16.23 3.23 -3.88
N ALA A 229 -17.57 3.25 -3.86
CA ALA A 229 -18.40 2.34 -3.10
C ALA A 229 -18.92 1.18 -3.96
N LEU A 230 -18.91 -0.03 -3.42
CA LEU A 230 -19.53 -1.23 -4.02
C LEU A 230 -21.00 -1.38 -3.65
N SER A 231 -21.49 -0.58 -2.71
CA SER A 231 -22.87 -0.61 -2.19
C SER A 231 -23.80 0.28 -3.02
N ALA A 232 -24.21 -0.19 -4.19
CA ALA A 232 -25.21 0.49 -4.99
C ALA A 232 -26.54 0.64 -4.22
N GLY A 233 -27.18 1.83 -4.32
CA GLY A 233 -28.47 2.11 -3.67
C GLY A 233 -28.39 2.46 -2.17
N GLN A 234 -27.20 2.70 -1.62
CA GLN A 234 -27.01 3.18 -0.24
C GLN A 234 -26.42 4.62 -0.24
N ASP A 235 -26.98 5.50 -1.05
CA ASP A 235 -26.37 6.82 -1.31
C ASP A 235 -26.18 7.65 -0.05
N ASP A 236 -27.14 7.65 0.89
CA ASP A 236 -27.02 8.38 2.15
C ASP A 236 -25.86 7.87 3.01
N LYS A 237 -25.71 6.54 3.16
CA LYS A 237 -24.60 5.95 3.91
C LYS A 237 -23.25 6.17 3.25
N ASN A 238 -23.23 6.12 1.91
CA ASN A 238 -22.02 6.40 1.14
C ASN A 238 -21.61 7.87 1.29
N GLN A 239 -22.58 8.79 1.35
CA GLN A 239 -22.32 10.20 1.59
C GLN A 239 -21.84 10.45 3.02
N GLU A 240 -22.43 9.82 4.03
CA GLU A 240 -21.96 9.88 5.42
C GLU A 240 -20.50 9.39 5.55
N LEU A 241 -20.14 8.31 4.85
CA LEU A 241 -18.78 7.79 4.87
C LEU A 241 -17.80 8.72 4.15
N LEU A 242 -18.17 9.30 3.00
CA LEU A 242 -17.36 10.33 2.34
C LEU A 242 -17.15 11.54 3.25
N ASP A 243 -18.18 11.99 3.98
CA ASP A 243 -18.07 13.11 4.91
C ASP A 243 -17.16 12.78 6.10
N TYR A 244 -17.19 11.55 6.58
CA TYR A 244 -16.26 11.06 7.59
C TYR A 244 -14.80 11.07 7.08
N ILE A 245 -14.54 10.51 5.89
CA ILE A 245 -13.23 10.53 5.23
C ILE A 245 -12.71 11.98 5.10
N CYS A 246 -13.57 12.89 4.64
CA CYS A 246 -13.23 14.31 4.53
C CYS A 246 -12.89 14.96 5.88
N THR A 247 -13.56 14.53 6.95
CA THR A 247 -13.26 14.99 8.32
C THR A 247 -11.90 14.51 8.79
N LEU A 248 -11.53 13.25 8.49
CA LEU A 248 -10.18 12.72 8.75
C LEU A 248 -9.10 13.51 8.02
N VAL A 249 -9.26 13.72 6.70
CA VAL A 249 -8.29 14.48 5.90
C VAL A 249 -8.13 15.91 6.44
N SER A 250 -9.24 16.57 6.79
CA SER A 250 -9.20 17.92 7.36
C SER A 250 -8.47 17.96 8.72
N PHE A 251 -8.74 16.98 9.57
CA PHE A 251 -8.09 16.88 10.88
C PHE A 251 -6.59 16.65 10.74
N TYR A 252 -6.17 15.64 9.96
CA TYR A 252 -4.75 15.32 9.80
C TYR A 252 -3.98 16.41 9.07
N SER A 253 -4.59 17.08 8.08
CA SER A 253 -3.99 18.25 7.44
C SER A 253 -3.73 19.38 8.43
N SER A 254 -4.63 19.62 9.36
CA SER A 254 -4.45 20.63 10.43
C SER A 254 -3.41 20.19 11.47
N ALA A 255 -3.38 18.91 11.81
CA ALA A 255 -2.53 18.36 12.84
C ALA A 255 -1.08 18.20 12.42
N PHE A 256 -0.83 17.69 11.20
CA PHE A 256 0.50 17.23 10.74
C PHE A 256 1.05 18.00 9.54
N GLY A 257 0.24 18.79 8.86
CA GLY A 257 0.61 19.51 7.64
C GLY A 257 -0.32 19.18 6.49
N GLU A 258 -0.33 20.03 5.46
CA GLU A 258 -1.20 19.82 4.31
C GLU A 258 -0.99 18.43 3.67
N TYR A 259 -2.10 17.82 3.24
CA TYR A 259 -2.04 16.58 2.48
C TYR A 259 -1.24 16.77 1.18
N PRO A 260 -0.26 15.90 0.87
CA PRO A 260 0.71 16.18 -0.19
C PRO A 260 0.15 16.03 -1.60
N PHE A 261 -0.92 15.26 -1.80
CA PHE A 261 -1.46 14.97 -3.12
C PHE A 261 -2.74 15.77 -3.44
N ASP A 262 -2.98 16.04 -4.73
CA ASP A 262 -4.20 16.71 -5.19
C ASP A 262 -5.44 15.80 -5.11
N VAL A 263 -5.24 14.48 -5.04
CA VAL A 263 -6.31 13.49 -4.99
C VAL A 263 -6.01 12.46 -3.91
N LEU A 264 -7.02 12.17 -3.07
CA LEU A 264 -7.09 10.97 -2.23
C LEU A 264 -8.22 10.09 -2.74
N THR A 265 -7.91 8.87 -3.11
CA THR A 265 -8.89 7.86 -3.48
C THR A 265 -9.08 6.86 -2.35
N VAL A 266 -10.33 6.59 -1.97
CA VAL A 266 -10.68 5.54 -1.01
C VAL A 266 -11.60 4.56 -1.73
N ALA A 267 -11.21 3.30 -1.83
CA ALA A 267 -11.90 2.30 -2.64
C ALA A 267 -12.32 1.07 -1.83
N GLU A 268 -13.60 0.75 -1.85
CA GLU A 268 -14.08 -0.54 -1.36
C GLU A 268 -13.61 -1.67 -2.26
N THR A 269 -13.17 -2.77 -1.65
CA THR A 269 -12.78 -3.98 -2.36
C THR A 269 -13.10 -5.22 -1.53
N GLU A 270 -12.72 -6.40 -2.00
CA GLU A 270 -12.66 -7.62 -1.20
C GLU A 270 -11.19 -7.88 -0.88
N LEU A 271 -10.83 -7.75 0.39
CA LEU A 271 -9.46 -7.79 0.87
C LEU A 271 -9.40 -8.50 2.22
N ILE A 272 -8.65 -9.61 2.31
CA ILE A 272 -8.25 -10.15 3.61
C ILE A 272 -7.33 -9.17 4.32
N GLY A 273 -7.34 -9.16 5.64
CA GLY A 273 -6.59 -8.16 6.42
C GLY A 273 -7.29 -6.81 6.55
N GLY A 274 -8.35 -6.59 5.79
CA GLY A 274 -9.28 -5.47 5.94
C GLY A 274 -8.90 -4.20 5.21
N VAL A 275 -7.64 -3.80 5.16
CA VAL A 275 -7.17 -2.52 4.59
C VAL A 275 -5.80 -2.66 3.93
N ALA A 276 -5.48 -1.75 3.01
CA ALA A 276 -4.15 -1.56 2.44
C ALA A 276 -4.00 -0.11 1.95
N ASP A 277 -2.88 0.53 2.28
CA ASP A 277 -2.57 1.91 1.95
C ASP A 277 -1.45 2.04 0.91
N TYR A 278 -1.63 2.99 0.00
CA TYR A 278 -0.69 3.38 -1.07
C TYR A 278 -0.70 4.89 -1.20
N SER A 279 0.30 5.46 -1.86
CA SER A 279 0.40 6.91 -2.07
C SER A 279 -0.84 7.48 -2.77
N GLY A 280 -1.77 8.06 -2.02
CA GLY A 280 -3.02 8.62 -2.53
C GLY A 280 -4.14 7.62 -2.82
N LEU A 281 -4.01 6.36 -2.36
CA LEU A 281 -5.04 5.34 -2.48
C LEU A 281 -5.13 4.48 -1.23
N CYS A 282 -6.29 4.48 -0.59
CA CYS A 282 -6.64 3.55 0.48
C CYS A 282 -7.63 2.52 -0.04
N MET A 283 -7.27 1.23 0.02
CA MET A 283 -8.17 0.11 -0.22
C MET A 283 -8.74 -0.37 1.10
N PHE A 284 -10.05 -0.61 1.18
CA PHE A 284 -10.62 -1.23 2.38
C PHE A 284 -11.67 -2.28 2.02
N SER A 285 -11.72 -3.32 2.84
CA SER A 285 -12.65 -4.42 2.62
C SER A 285 -14.08 -4.00 2.88
N LYS A 286 -14.99 -4.33 1.96
CA LYS A 286 -16.43 -4.16 2.15
C LYS A 286 -16.98 -4.97 3.34
N SER A 287 -16.24 -5.96 3.85
CA SER A 287 -16.58 -6.73 5.04
C SER A 287 -16.42 -5.94 6.34
N LEU A 288 -15.60 -4.90 6.34
CA LEU A 288 -15.47 -3.99 7.48
C LEU A 288 -16.76 -3.18 7.66
N THR A 289 -17.35 -3.26 8.84
CA THR A 289 -18.62 -2.60 9.15
C THR A 289 -18.59 -1.91 10.52
N GLY A 290 -19.52 -1.01 10.79
CA GLY A 290 -19.67 -0.37 12.09
C GLY A 290 -18.39 0.30 12.58
N VAL A 291 -18.05 0.08 13.85
CA VAL A 291 -16.90 0.71 14.51
C VAL A 291 -15.56 0.26 13.94
N ASP A 292 -15.46 -0.99 13.46
CA ASP A 292 -14.21 -1.50 12.88
C ASP A 292 -13.85 -0.75 11.59
N ARG A 293 -14.83 -0.45 10.73
CA ARG A 293 -14.63 0.38 9.53
C ARG A 293 -14.19 1.79 9.90
N ILE A 294 -14.83 2.39 10.90
CA ILE A 294 -14.53 3.75 11.36
C ILE A 294 -13.08 3.84 11.87
N TYR A 295 -12.67 2.89 12.70
CA TYR A 295 -11.29 2.85 13.23
C TYR A 295 -10.27 2.56 12.11
N ALA A 296 -10.51 1.56 11.27
CA ALA A 296 -9.63 1.20 10.19
C ALA A 296 -9.38 2.38 9.24
N LEU A 297 -10.44 3.08 8.79
CA LEU A 297 -10.28 4.26 7.94
C LEU A 297 -9.53 5.40 8.64
N ALA A 298 -9.75 5.62 9.94
CA ALA A 298 -9.00 6.63 10.67
C ALA A 298 -7.49 6.32 10.69
N LYS A 299 -7.13 5.07 10.92
CA LYS A 299 -5.74 4.61 10.91
C LYS A 299 -5.11 4.69 9.51
N GLU A 300 -5.78 4.14 8.50
CA GLU A 300 -5.21 4.04 7.13
C GLU A 300 -5.11 5.41 6.42
N ILE A 301 -6.06 6.31 6.65
CA ILE A 301 -5.94 7.68 6.12
C ILE A 301 -4.81 8.45 6.84
N ALA A 302 -4.51 8.16 8.12
CA ALA A 302 -3.34 8.73 8.78
C ALA A 302 -2.02 8.22 8.18
N ALA A 303 -1.97 7.00 7.64
CA ALA A 303 -0.79 6.45 6.97
C ALA A 303 -0.38 7.26 5.73
N GLU A 304 -1.29 7.99 5.11
CA GLU A 304 -0.97 8.93 4.02
C GLU A 304 0.04 10.02 4.43
N TRP A 305 0.10 10.37 5.72
CA TRP A 305 1.14 11.27 6.25
C TRP A 305 2.40 10.50 6.61
N TRP A 306 2.29 9.36 7.30
CA TRP A 306 3.45 8.66 7.87
C TRP A 306 4.19 7.79 6.85
N TYR A 307 3.46 7.19 5.91
CA TYR A 307 4.03 6.43 4.81
C TYR A 307 4.21 7.27 3.55
N ALA A 308 3.13 7.84 3.02
CA ALA A 308 3.19 8.44 1.69
C ALA A 308 3.97 9.78 1.68
N ALA A 309 3.76 10.66 2.68
CA ALA A 309 4.44 11.95 2.75
C ALA A 309 5.84 11.85 3.37
N VAL A 310 5.94 11.39 4.64
CA VAL A 310 7.22 11.33 5.37
C VAL A 310 8.06 10.15 4.89
N GLY A 311 7.47 8.96 4.86
CA GLY A 311 8.09 7.72 4.44
C GLY A 311 8.97 7.07 5.48
N ALA A 312 8.92 5.75 5.49
CA ALA A 312 9.81 4.90 6.25
C ALA A 312 10.02 3.59 5.49
N ASN A 313 11.14 2.92 5.72
CA ASN A 313 11.27 1.54 5.30
C ASN A 313 10.37 0.67 6.19
N ARG A 314 9.10 0.48 5.78
CA ARG A 314 8.11 -0.27 6.55
C ARG A 314 8.43 -1.77 6.63
N VAL A 315 9.33 -2.27 5.79
CA VAL A 315 9.80 -3.66 5.86
C VAL A 315 10.71 -3.87 7.08
N GLU A 316 11.52 -2.87 7.45
CA GLU A 316 12.42 -2.91 8.60
C GLU A 316 11.88 -2.20 9.84
N SER A 317 11.00 -1.23 9.65
CA SER A 317 10.56 -0.30 10.68
C SER A 317 9.05 -0.07 10.64
N ALA A 318 8.27 -1.15 10.52
CA ALA A 318 6.82 -1.08 10.37
C ALA A 318 6.14 -0.19 11.44
N TRP A 319 6.66 -0.19 12.67
CA TRP A 319 6.11 0.58 13.80
C TRP A 319 6.05 2.09 13.57
N LEU A 320 6.92 2.63 12.70
CA LEU A 320 6.90 4.06 12.35
C LEU A 320 5.61 4.43 11.59
N VAL A 321 5.12 3.55 10.73
CA VAL A 321 3.85 3.77 10.04
C VAL A 321 2.69 3.29 10.89
N GLU A 322 2.71 2.04 11.35
CA GLU A 322 1.61 1.41 12.08
C GLU A 322 1.29 2.12 13.41
N GLY A 323 2.34 2.41 14.19
CA GLY A 323 2.21 3.05 15.49
C GLY A 323 1.79 4.51 15.39
N LEU A 324 2.42 5.28 14.49
CA LEU A 324 2.06 6.68 14.29
C LEU A 324 0.64 6.82 13.72
N SER A 325 0.23 5.94 12.78
CA SER A 325 -1.13 5.95 12.24
C SER A 325 -2.17 5.59 13.29
N ALA A 326 -1.93 4.56 14.10
CA ALA A 326 -2.83 4.17 15.19
C ALA A 326 -2.92 5.26 16.27
N TYR A 327 -1.81 5.89 16.62
CA TYR A 327 -1.82 7.01 17.57
C TYR A 327 -2.51 8.24 17.00
N SER A 328 -2.37 8.51 15.70
CA SER A 328 -3.08 9.59 15.01
C SER A 328 -4.59 9.40 15.02
N ALA A 329 -5.05 8.14 14.86
CA ALA A 329 -6.47 7.80 15.04
C ALA A 329 -6.93 8.10 16.50
N ALA A 330 -6.12 7.79 17.50
CA ALA A 330 -6.45 8.11 18.89
C ALA A 330 -6.53 9.63 19.13
N LEU A 331 -5.63 10.42 18.52
CA LEU A 331 -5.68 11.90 18.56
C LEU A 331 -6.93 12.45 17.86
N PHE A 332 -7.33 11.83 16.73
CA PHE A 332 -8.57 12.20 16.04
C PHE A 332 -9.79 11.99 16.94
N PHE A 333 -9.93 10.82 17.56
CA PHE A 333 -11.08 10.50 18.41
C PHE A 333 -11.08 11.25 19.75
N GLU A 334 -9.96 11.79 20.19
CA GLU A 334 -9.93 12.73 21.31
C GLU A 334 -10.69 14.03 21.00
N LYS A 335 -10.60 14.51 19.76
CA LYS A 335 -11.20 15.77 19.30
C LYS A 335 -12.58 15.59 18.67
N ASN A 336 -12.84 14.41 18.11
CA ASN A 336 -14.06 14.09 17.38
C ASN A 336 -14.82 12.98 18.12
N THR A 337 -15.63 13.38 19.09
CA THR A 337 -16.48 12.45 19.84
C THR A 337 -17.70 12.03 19.03
N GLY A 338 -18.30 10.90 19.33
CA GLY A 338 -19.52 10.40 18.64
C GLY A 338 -19.27 9.21 17.71
N TYR A 339 -18.00 8.83 17.47
CA TYR A 339 -17.66 7.66 16.67
C TYR A 339 -17.46 6.37 17.49
N GLY A 340 -17.76 6.40 18.80
CA GLY A 340 -17.66 5.22 19.66
C GLY A 340 -16.27 4.97 20.27
N PHE A 341 -15.30 5.84 20.02
CA PHE A 341 -13.93 5.73 20.54
C PHE A 341 -13.55 6.92 21.41
N THR A 342 -12.59 6.68 22.29
CA THR A 342 -11.88 7.72 23.05
C THR A 342 -10.38 7.43 23.00
N LYS A 343 -9.54 8.48 23.03
CA LYS A 343 -8.08 8.33 23.10
C LYS A 343 -7.64 7.41 24.24
N LYS A 344 -8.21 7.63 25.44
CA LYS A 344 -7.89 6.79 26.60
C LYS A 344 -8.27 5.33 26.36
N GLY A 345 -9.46 5.06 25.82
CA GLY A 345 -9.94 3.71 25.56
C GLY A 345 -9.06 2.97 24.54
N LEU A 346 -8.59 3.67 23.50
CA LEU A 346 -7.67 3.10 22.51
C LEU A 346 -6.31 2.79 23.12
N ILE A 347 -5.73 3.72 23.92
CA ILE A 347 -4.44 3.49 24.59
C ILE A 347 -4.54 2.34 25.60
N ASP A 348 -5.61 2.29 26.41
CA ASP A 348 -5.84 1.21 27.39
C ASP A 348 -6.02 -0.14 26.66
N GLY A 349 -6.73 -0.15 25.51
CA GLY A 349 -6.88 -1.31 24.64
C GLY A 349 -5.54 -1.82 24.13
N SER A 350 -4.75 -0.94 23.53
CA SER A 350 -3.41 -1.27 23.03
C SER A 350 -2.48 -1.78 24.14
N LEU A 351 -2.52 -1.18 25.32
CA LEU A 351 -1.75 -1.69 26.47
C LEU A 351 -2.18 -3.10 26.85
N LYS A 352 -3.48 -3.36 26.89
CA LYS A 352 -4.04 -4.69 27.20
C LYS A 352 -3.61 -5.75 26.17
N GLU A 353 -3.71 -5.45 24.88
CA GLU A 353 -3.31 -6.37 23.80
C GLU A 353 -1.80 -6.66 23.87
N TYR A 354 -0.97 -5.64 24.02
CA TYR A 354 0.49 -5.81 24.14
C TYR A 354 0.89 -6.63 25.37
N LEU A 355 0.26 -6.39 26.54
CA LEU A 355 0.55 -7.16 27.76
C LEU A 355 0.03 -8.61 27.63
N GLY A 356 -1.11 -8.80 26.98
CA GLY A 356 -1.68 -10.12 26.64
C GLY A 356 -0.71 -10.91 25.77
N TYR A 357 -0.23 -10.33 24.67
CA TYR A 357 0.80 -10.90 23.81
C TYR A 357 2.03 -11.36 24.63
N LYS A 358 2.60 -10.46 25.43
CA LYS A 358 3.77 -10.80 26.26
C LYS A 358 3.51 -11.98 27.17
N SER A 359 2.38 -11.98 27.85
CA SER A 359 2.05 -13.03 28.83
C SER A 359 1.84 -14.38 28.17
N VAL A 360 1.13 -14.41 27.02
CA VAL A 360 0.83 -15.65 26.29
C VAL A 360 2.10 -16.24 25.71
N TYR A 361 2.90 -15.45 24.99
CA TYR A 361 4.10 -15.93 24.32
C TYR A 361 5.19 -16.34 25.31
N GLN A 362 5.37 -15.59 26.41
CA GLN A 362 6.31 -15.99 27.47
C GLN A 362 5.92 -17.33 28.08
N LYS A 363 4.63 -17.60 28.27
CA LYS A 363 4.16 -18.89 28.81
C LYS A 363 4.24 -20.03 27.81
N ALA A 364 3.90 -19.78 26.54
CA ALA A 364 3.83 -20.79 25.51
C ALA A 364 5.20 -21.17 24.95
N LEU A 365 6.07 -20.19 24.72
CA LEU A 365 7.36 -20.36 24.05
C LEU A 365 8.57 -20.24 24.98
N GLY A 366 8.38 -19.77 26.23
CA GLY A 366 9.48 -19.50 27.15
C GLY A 366 10.23 -18.18 26.87
N TRP A 367 9.88 -17.46 25.80
CA TRP A 367 10.47 -16.20 25.39
C TRP A 367 9.44 -15.34 24.65
N VAL A 368 9.73 -14.04 24.53
CA VAL A 368 8.90 -13.11 23.76
C VAL A 368 9.79 -12.05 23.10
N ASP A 369 9.64 -11.83 21.79
CA ASP A 369 10.34 -10.77 21.07
C ASP A 369 9.48 -9.52 21.05
N THR A 370 9.94 -8.47 21.71
CA THR A 370 9.26 -7.19 21.81
C THR A 370 9.95 -6.07 21.01
N ARG A 371 10.92 -6.39 20.17
CA ARG A 371 11.61 -5.39 19.35
C ARG A 371 10.65 -4.86 18.29
N MET A 372 10.46 -3.54 18.24
CA MET A 372 9.66 -2.89 17.19
C MET A 372 10.48 -2.73 15.90
N GLN A 373 11.79 -2.47 16.06
CA GLN A 373 12.74 -2.32 14.95
C GLN A 373 13.26 -3.69 14.53
N ARG A 374 12.62 -4.30 13.54
CA ARG A 374 13.01 -5.60 12.98
C ARG A 374 12.29 -5.87 11.64
N PRO A 375 12.88 -6.70 10.76
CA PRO A 375 12.26 -7.06 9.47
C PRO A 375 10.89 -7.74 9.63
N LEU A 376 9.97 -7.49 8.70
CA LEU A 376 8.64 -8.13 8.67
C LEU A 376 8.73 -9.64 8.72
N SER A 377 9.67 -10.25 7.99
CA SER A 377 9.88 -11.70 7.94
C SER A 377 10.25 -12.35 9.26
N THR A 378 10.53 -11.57 10.31
CA THR A 378 10.86 -12.07 11.65
C THR A 378 9.66 -12.12 12.60
N PHE A 379 8.50 -11.59 12.21
CA PHE A 379 7.26 -11.76 12.96
C PHE A 379 6.68 -13.15 12.72
N LEU A 380 6.19 -13.77 13.77
CA LEU A 380 5.63 -15.14 13.70
C LEU A 380 4.25 -15.16 13.04
N ASN A 381 3.48 -14.08 13.17
CA ASN A 381 2.13 -13.94 12.62
C ASN A 381 1.59 -12.50 12.75
N GLY A 382 0.41 -12.26 12.19
CA GLY A 382 -0.25 -10.96 12.21
C GLY A 382 -0.62 -10.45 13.61
N TYR A 383 -0.88 -11.34 14.59
CA TYR A 383 -1.18 -10.94 15.95
C TYR A 383 0.06 -10.35 16.64
N GLU A 384 1.21 -11.05 16.58
CA GLU A 384 2.47 -10.51 17.09
C GLU A 384 2.82 -9.19 16.40
N TYR A 385 2.68 -9.13 15.08
CA TYR A 385 2.92 -7.91 14.31
C TYR A 385 2.08 -6.73 14.82
N GLY A 386 0.77 -6.91 14.97
CA GLY A 386 -0.13 -5.88 15.48
C GLY A 386 0.24 -5.41 16.89
N CYS A 387 0.46 -6.36 17.80
CA CYS A 387 0.81 -6.05 19.20
C CYS A 387 2.15 -5.33 19.34
N VAL A 388 3.14 -5.63 18.50
CA VAL A 388 4.47 -5.03 18.61
C VAL A 388 4.61 -3.77 17.78
N SER A 389 4.09 -3.74 16.54
CA SER A 389 4.27 -2.60 15.63
C SER A 389 3.24 -1.48 15.88
N ALA A 390 2.00 -1.81 16.24
CA ALA A 390 0.96 -0.82 16.49
C ALA A 390 0.75 -0.59 17.99
N ASP A 391 0.33 -1.62 18.76
CA ASP A 391 -0.11 -1.43 20.15
C ASP A 391 1.00 -0.95 21.07
N LYS A 392 2.17 -1.60 21.02
CA LYS A 392 3.33 -1.15 21.80
C LYS A 392 3.73 0.27 21.45
N ALA A 393 3.70 0.61 20.16
CA ALA A 393 4.05 1.95 19.68
C ALA A 393 3.04 3.01 20.17
N VAL A 394 1.74 2.71 20.16
CA VAL A 394 0.70 3.59 20.73
C VAL A 394 0.96 3.89 22.20
N VAL A 395 1.29 2.85 22.99
CA VAL A 395 1.63 3.03 24.41
C VAL A 395 2.88 3.90 24.58
N MET A 396 3.93 3.61 23.80
CA MET A 396 5.18 4.38 23.82
C MET A 396 4.96 5.86 23.46
N LEU A 397 4.20 6.13 22.40
CA LEU A 397 3.89 7.50 21.95
C LEU A 397 3.05 8.25 23.00
N SER A 398 2.11 7.55 23.66
CA SER A 398 1.32 8.11 24.76
C SER A 398 2.20 8.50 25.95
N GLU A 399 3.15 7.65 26.33
CA GLU A 399 4.09 7.96 27.40
C GLU A 399 5.04 9.11 27.02
N LEU A 400 5.49 9.16 25.77
CA LEU A 400 6.29 10.27 25.27
C LEU A 400 5.50 11.59 25.33
N GLU A 401 4.25 11.61 24.82
CA GLU A 401 3.38 12.80 24.91
C GLU A 401 3.18 13.25 26.36
N ARG A 402 2.94 12.31 27.27
CA ARG A 402 2.80 12.60 28.70
C ARG A 402 4.08 13.20 29.31
N GLY A 403 5.24 12.70 28.89
CA GLY A 403 6.55 13.14 29.42
C GLY A 403 6.96 14.53 28.96
N ILE A 404 6.77 14.87 27.67
CA ILE A 404 7.20 16.16 27.11
C ILE A 404 6.08 17.21 27.01
N GLY A 405 4.82 16.78 27.19
CA GLY A 405 3.61 17.60 27.10
C GLY A 405 3.07 17.68 25.67
N SER A 406 1.74 17.64 25.52
CA SER A 406 1.03 17.58 24.23
C SER A 406 1.44 18.68 23.24
N LYS A 407 1.71 19.90 23.72
CA LYS A 407 2.12 21.01 22.85
C LYS A 407 3.45 20.73 22.14
N LYS A 408 4.45 20.24 22.88
CA LYS A 408 5.77 19.91 22.32
C LYS A 408 5.70 18.66 21.44
N PHE A 409 4.93 17.66 21.87
CA PHE A 409 4.71 16.45 21.12
C PHE A 409 4.10 16.76 19.75
N MET A 410 2.98 17.50 19.72
CA MET A 410 2.34 17.89 18.45
C MET A 410 3.21 18.78 17.56
N ALA A 411 4.08 19.62 18.15
CA ALA A 411 5.04 20.39 17.37
C ALA A 411 6.15 19.53 16.74
N GLY A 412 6.47 18.40 17.36
CA GLY A 412 7.41 17.43 16.81
C GLY A 412 6.84 16.52 15.72
N LEU A 413 5.51 16.42 15.62
CA LEU A 413 4.82 15.66 14.57
C LEU A 413 4.52 16.50 13.30
N LYS A 414 4.74 17.81 13.34
CA LYS A 414 4.61 18.73 12.19
C LYS A 414 5.91 18.85 11.41
#